data_4cc2c0657cbd1793d5442f274cb2255f
#
_entry.id   4cc2c0657cbd1793d5442f274cb2255f
#
_cell.length_a   1.000
_cell.length_b   1.000
_cell.length_c   1.000
_cell.angle_alpha   90.00
_cell.angle_beta   90.00
_cell.angle_gamma   90.00
#
_symmetry.space_group_name_H-M   'P 1'
#
loop_
_entity.id
_entity.type
_entity.pdbx_description
1 polymer ?
#
loop_
_entity_poly.entity_id
_entity_poly.type
_entity_poly.pdbx_seq_one_letter_code
_entity_poly.pdbx_strand_id
1 'polypeptide(L)'
;MAEAPAGVSPPLVTDAFLGGRLLLRQPAEGHRYGTDAVLLAAAAPNDFSGLAIDAGAGVGAAGLALAIARPGLRIGLLEDDSLLAGLARENLLQNGLPDRGYVIEADLLSAASRRAAGLIDESAGLVISNPPFLDPGRVRRSPDLRKRRAHVMPAAGPAALAAWIAAAVALVAPGGLFILIHRPAALPVILETLATRAGGVTVLPVYPRPGTSAGRILVRGKKGSRAPLTIAPPLVLHDGKGFPPAVEAIHRGAMLIDW
;
A
#
# COMPACT_ATOMS: atom_id res chain seq x y z
N MET A 1 -12.78 -24.18 -18.32
CA MET A 1 -11.41 -23.61 -18.25
C MET A 1 -10.61 -24.51 -17.33
N ALA A 2 -9.58 -25.16 -17.85
CA ALA A 2 -8.79 -26.15 -17.13
C ALA A 2 -8.11 -25.51 -15.91
N GLU A 3 -8.23 -26.15 -14.75
CA GLU A 3 -7.44 -25.85 -13.55
C GLU A 3 -5.96 -26.08 -13.86
N ALA A 4 -5.13 -25.08 -13.59
CA ALA A 4 -3.69 -25.25 -13.65
C ALA A 4 -3.26 -26.32 -12.60
N PRO A 5 -2.34 -27.24 -12.94
CA PRO A 5 -1.89 -28.26 -12.02
C PRO A 5 -1.24 -27.64 -10.79
N ALA A 6 -1.59 -28.17 -9.60
CA ALA A 6 -0.99 -27.78 -8.32
C ALA A 6 0.53 -28.02 -8.39
N GLY A 7 1.33 -26.93 -8.28
CA GLY A 7 2.79 -27.02 -8.20
C GLY A 7 3.58 -26.18 -9.21
N VAL A 8 2.94 -25.51 -10.17
CA VAL A 8 3.65 -24.62 -11.09
C VAL A 8 3.59 -23.19 -10.56
N SER A 9 4.75 -22.63 -10.20
CA SER A 9 4.84 -21.20 -9.88
C SER A 9 4.39 -20.37 -11.08
N PRO A 10 3.62 -19.29 -10.86
CA PRO A 10 3.16 -18.44 -11.96
C PRO A 10 4.37 -17.87 -12.73
N PRO A 11 4.26 -17.66 -14.04
CA PRO A 11 5.31 -16.99 -14.79
C PRO A 11 5.58 -15.62 -14.19
N LEU A 12 6.86 -15.25 -14.09
CA LEU A 12 7.32 -14.00 -13.49
C LEU A 12 7.82 -13.05 -14.58
N VAL A 13 7.61 -11.75 -14.37
CA VAL A 13 8.17 -10.66 -15.19
C VAL A 13 8.91 -9.69 -14.29
N THR A 14 9.85 -8.95 -14.88
CA THR A 14 10.52 -7.84 -14.21
C THR A 14 10.15 -6.55 -14.92
N ASP A 15 9.51 -5.65 -14.18
CA ASP A 15 9.13 -4.33 -14.67
C ASP A 15 10.02 -3.26 -14.04
N ALA A 16 10.29 -2.19 -14.80
CA ALA A 16 11.07 -1.04 -14.34
C ALA A 16 10.13 0.11 -13.93
N PHE A 17 10.36 0.65 -12.74
CA PHE A 17 9.64 1.78 -12.16
C PHE A 17 10.62 2.91 -11.81
N LEU A 18 10.09 4.09 -11.49
CA LEU A 18 10.86 5.28 -11.07
C LEU A 18 11.98 5.64 -12.07
N GLY A 19 11.68 5.55 -13.37
CA GLY A 19 12.68 5.82 -14.41
C GLY A 19 13.81 4.78 -14.45
N GLY A 20 13.54 3.53 -14.08
CA GLY A 20 14.50 2.45 -14.04
C GLY A 20 15.26 2.28 -12.71
N ARG A 21 15.01 3.14 -11.72
CA ARG A 21 15.66 3.05 -10.40
C ARG A 21 15.10 1.95 -9.51
N LEU A 22 13.91 1.42 -9.81
CA LEU A 22 13.29 0.29 -9.14
C LEU A 22 13.01 -0.80 -10.18
N LEU A 23 13.60 -1.96 -10.00
CA LEU A 23 13.28 -3.18 -10.74
C LEU A 23 12.37 -4.05 -9.87
N LEU A 24 11.20 -4.42 -10.37
CA LEU A 24 10.22 -5.16 -9.62
C LEU A 24 9.88 -6.49 -10.30
N ARG A 25 10.30 -7.59 -9.68
CA ARG A 25 9.90 -8.94 -10.08
C ARG A 25 8.52 -9.24 -9.53
N GLN A 26 7.59 -9.62 -10.40
CA GLN A 26 6.19 -9.84 -10.03
C GLN A 26 5.54 -10.91 -10.92
N PRO A 27 4.40 -11.52 -10.51
CA PRO A 27 3.66 -12.42 -11.36
C PRO A 27 3.23 -11.75 -12.67
N ALA A 28 3.38 -12.46 -13.80
CA ALA A 28 2.99 -11.97 -15.11
C ALA A 28 1.47 -11.82 -15.23
N GLU A 29 0.72 -12.62 -14.49
CA GLU A 29 -0.74 -12.64 -14.46
C GLU A 29 -1.28 -12.26 -13.07
N GLY A 30 -2.49 -11.68 -13.03
CA GLY A 30 -3.17 -11.28 -11.79
C GLY A 30 -3.07 -9.78 -11.52
N HIS A 31 -2.91 -9.41 -10.25
CA HIS A 31 -2.75 -8.01 -9.88
C HIS A 31 -1.32 -7.57 -10.18
N ARG A 32 -1.17 -6.61 -11.10
CA ARG A 32 0.12 -5.99 -11.39
C ARG A 32 0.22 -4.67 -10.65
N TYR A 33 1.32 -4.49 -9.97
CA TYR A 33 1.64 -3.24 -9.27
C TYR A 33 2.10 -2.19 -10.29
N GLY A 34 1.65 -0.95 -10.12
CA GLY A 34 1.88 0.12 -11.10
C GLY A 34 1.69 1.51 -10.49
N THR A 35 0.95 2.37 -11.18
CA THR A 35 0.71 3.77 -10.82
C THR A 35 0.29 3.96 -9.36
N ASP A 36 -0.63 3.13 -8.84
CA ASP A 36 -1.11 3.25 -7.45
C ASP A 36 0.04 3.16 -6.43
N ALA A 37 1.00 2.24 -6.64
CA ALA A 37 2.16 2.09 -5.76
C ALA A 37 3.10 3.31 -5.80
N VAL A 38 3.33 3.86 -6.99
CA VAL A 38 4.15 5.08 -7.16
C VAL A 38 3.50 6.29 -6.52
N LEU A 39 2.19 6.48 -6.72
CA LEU A 39 1.44 7.58 -6.12
C LEU A 39 1.43 7.48 -4.59
N LEU A 40 1.22 6.28 -4.05
CA LEU A 40 1.24 6.04 -2.61
C LEU A 40 2.62 6.36 -2.01
N ALA A 41 3.70 5.92 -2.64
CA ALA A 41 5.06 6.25 -2.21
C ALA A 41 5.35 7.76 -2.29
N ALA A 42 4.88 8.43 -3.36
CA ALA A 42 5.06 9.87 -3.57
C ALA A 42 4.26 10.73 -2.58
N ALA A 43 3.19 10.18 -1.99
CA ALA A 43 2.32 10.86 -1.03
C ALA A 43 2.93 10.97 0.38
N ALA A 44 4.01 10.26 0.68
CA ALA A 44 4.68 10.35 1.97
C ALA A 44 5.54 11.63 2.08
N PRO A 45 5.71 12.22 3.29
CA PRO A 45 6.52 13.43 3.47
C PRO A 45 7.94 13.28 2.95
N ASN A 46 8.50 14.37 2.45
CA ASN A 46 9.86 14.38 1.87
C ASN A 46 10.96 14.12 2.89
N ASP A 47 10.79 14.69 4.06
CA ASP A 47 11.75 14.68 5.17
C ASP A 47 11.55 13.49 6.12
N PHE A 48 10.63 12.56 5.78
CA PHE A 48 10.38 11.41 6.63
C PHE A 48 11.62 10.52 6.74
N SER A 49 12.03 10.28 7.95
CA SER A 49 13.07 9.33 8.34
C SER A 49 12.56 8.38 9.43
N GLY A 50 13.22 7.26 9.64
CA GLY A 50 12.81 6.26 10.63
C GLY A 50 12.08 5.08 10.02
N LEU A 51 11.26 4.40 10.82
CA LEU A 51 10.56 3.19 10.41
C LEU A 51 9.25 3.51 9.69
N ALA A 52 9.13 3.00 8.46
CA ALA A 52 7.86 2.90 7.74
C ALA A 52 7.45 1.44 7.57
N ILE A 53 6.15 1.17 7.53
CA ILE A 53 5.58 -0.15 7.20
C ILE A 53 4.69 0.00 5.97
N ASP A 54 4.88 -0.89 4.98
CA ASP A 54 3.96 -1.10 3.88
C ASP A 54 3.03 -2.27 4.27
N ALA A 55 1.77 -1.95 4.59
CA ALA A 55 0.79 -2.91 5.10
C ALA A 55 0.02 -3.57 3.94
N GLY A 56 0.27 -4.85 3.72
CA GLY A 56 -0.15 -5.59 2.53
C GLY A 56 0.75 -5.27 1.35
N ALA A 57 2.06 -5.45 1.54
CA ALA A 57 3.08 -4.99 0.62
C ALA A 57 3.07 -5.72 -0.74
N GLY A 58 2.47 -6.91 -0.81
CA GLY A 58 2.57 -7.75 -1.99
C GLY A 58 4.03 -8.05 -2.31
N VAL A 59 4.45 -7.76 -3.53
CA VAL A 59 5.85 -7.89 -3.96
C VAL A 59 6.75 -6.72 -3.53
N GLY A 60 6.23 -5.79 -2.71
CA GLY A 60 6.96 -4.66 -2.15
C GLY A 60 6.94 -3.37 -2.98
N ALA A 61 6.07 -3.24 -3.97
CA ALA A 61 6.12 -2.15 -4.94
C ALA A 61 6.10 -0.75 -4.31
N ALA A 62 5.16 -0.45 -3.41
CA ALA A 62 5.03 0.87 -2.79
C ALA A 62 6.12 1.11 -1.75
N GLY A 63 6.40 0.12 -0.88
CA GLY A 63 7.44 0.23 0.13
C GLY A 63 8.84 0.42 -0.44
N LEU A 64 9.19 -0.30 -1.51
CA LEU A 64 10.48 -0.17 -2.19
C LEU A 64 10.60 1.18 -2.91
N ALA A 65 9.53 1.63 -3.59
CA ALA A 65 9.50 2.94 -4.19
C ALA A 65 9.71 4.06 -3.15
N LEU A 66 9.08 3.91 -1.99
CA LEU A 66 9.23 4.82 -0.86
C LEU A 66 10.68 4.81 -0.33
N ALA A 67 11.29 3.63 -0.12
CA ALA A 67 12.65 3.50 0.39
C ALA A 67 13.70 4.06 -0.58
N ILE A 68 13.51 3.90 -1.90
CA ILE A 68 14.38 4.48 -2.92
C ILE A 68 14.29 6.02 -2.92
N ALA A 69 13.09 6.56 -2.78
CA ALA A 69 12.88 8.01 -2.77
C ALA A 69 13.37 8.68 -1.48
N ARG A 70 13.59 7.92 -0.38
CA ARG A 70 13.95 8.47 0.96
C ARG A 70 15.11 7.67 1.58
N PRO A 71 16.35 8.10 1.39
CA PRO A 71 17.53 7.37 1.87
C PRO A 71 17.61 7.17 3.40
N GLY A 72 17.01 8.06 4.19
CA GLY A 72 16.98 7.98 5.66
C GLY A 72 15.89 7.06 6.24
N LEU A 73 15.09 6.41 5.38
CA LEU A 73 13.96 5.58 5.79
C LEU A 73 14.36 4.10 5.87
N ARG A 74 13.86 3.41 6.89
CA ARG A 74 13.83 1.94 6.98
C ARG A 74 12.41 1.46 6.65
N ILE A 75 12.28 0.40 5.83
CA ILE A 75 10.99 -0.12 5.39
C ILE A 75 10.77 -1.56 5.85
N GLY A 76 9.65 -1.82 6.52
CA GLY A 76 9.10 -3.15 6.75
C GLY A 76 8.01 -3.44 5.72
N LEU A 77 8.14 -4.54 4.99
CA LEU A 77 7.15 -5.02 4.02
C LEU A 77 6.31 -6.11 4.67
N LEU A 78 5.09 -5.78 5.10
CA LEU A 78 4.19 -6.72 5.77
C LEU A 78 3.29 -7.40 4.74
N GLU A 79 3.39 -8.73 4.62
CA GLU A 79 2.64 -9.54 3.65
C GLU A 79 2.35 -10.92 4.23
N ASP A 80 1.15 -11.46 4.00
CA ASP A 80 0.74 -12.78 4.52
C ASP A 80 0.82 -13.90 3.49
N ASP A 81 0.90 -13.57 2.20
CA ASP A 81 1.13 -14.55 1.14
C ASP A 81 2.62 -14.87 1.02
N SER A 82 2.99 -16.12 1.31
CA SER A 82 4.40 -16.55 1.33
C SER A 82 5.09 -16.43 -0.03
N LEU A 83 4.36 -16.57 -1.15
CA LEU A 83 4.92 -16.38 -2.48
C LEU A 83 5.26 -14.89 -2.72
N LEU A 84 4.32 -14.00 -2.42
CA LEU A 84 4.53 -12.55 -2.57
C LEU A 84 5.59 -12.04 -1.60
N ALA A 85 5.61 -12.51 -0.36
CA ALA A 85 6.65 -12.21 0.61
C ALA A 85 8.03 -12.69 0.14
N GLY A 86 8.10 -13.85 -0.51
CA GLY A 86 9.32 -14.34 -1.16
C GLY A 86 9.82 -13.41 -2.25
N LEU A 87 8.93 -12.99 -3.14
CA LEU A 87 9.24 -12.02 -4.20
C LEU A 87 9.64 -10.65 -3.64
N ALA A 88 9.00 -10.19 -2.55
CA ALA A 88 9.40 -8.96 -1.87
C ALA A 88 10.83 -9.01 -1.33
N ARG A 89 11.27 -10.18 -0.79
CA ARG A 89 12.67 -10.38 -0.36
C ARG A 89 13.64 -10.32 -1.54
N GLU A 90 13.31 -10.98 -2.65
CA GLU A 90 14.11 -10.91 -3.87
C GLU A 90 14.21 -9.48 -4.39
N ASN A 91 13.10 -8.74 -4.38
CA ASN A 91 13.03 -7.35 -4.82
C ASN A 91 13.84 -6.40 -3.91
N LEU A 92 13.85 -6.62 -2.60
CA LEU A 92 14.73 -5.89 -1.68
C LEU A 92 16.20 -6.07 -2.05
N LEU A 93 16.61 -7.31 -2.27
CA LEU A 93 18.01 -7.65 -2.60
C LEU A 93 18.42 -7.06 -3.95
N GLN A 94 17.63 -7.25 -5.01
CA GLN A 94 18.01 -6.79 -6.35
C GLN A 94 18.04 -5.26 -6.48
N ASN A 95 17.35 -4.53 -5.60
CA ASN A 95 17.36 -3.06 -5.58
C ASN A 95 18.35 -2.47 -4.56
N GLY A 96 19.24 -3.28 -3.96
CA GLY A 96 20.29 -2.82 -3.06
C GLY A 96 19.76 -2.25 -1.73
N LEU A 97 18.67 -2.80 -1.22
CA LEU A 97 18.01 -2.33 0.01
C LEU A 97 18.08 -3.31 1.20
N PRO A 98 19.01 -4.31 1.26
CA PRO A 98 19.01 -5.31 2.33
C PRO A 98 19.24 -4.70 3.72
N ASP A 99 19.99 -3.59 3.82
CA ASP A 99 20.31 -2.95 5.09
C ASP A 99 19.21 -1.97 5.56
N ARG A 100 18.29 -1.60 4.67
CA ARG A 100 17.23 -0.63 4.93
C ARG A 100 15.82 -1.20 4.83
N GLY A 101 15.67 -2.46 4.42
CA GLY A 101 14.39 -3.11 4.24
C GLY A 101 14.36 -4.52 4.78
N TYR A 102 13.20 -4.96 5.24
CA TYR A 102 12.96 -6.34 5.67
C TYR A 102 11.51 -6.74 5.40
N VAL A 103 11.28 -8.03 5.22
CA VAL A 103 9.94 -8.57 4.99
C VAL A 103 9.43 -9.20 6.28
N ILE A 104 8.19 -8.86 6.63
CA ILE A 104 7.45 -9.38 7.78
C ILE A 104 6.35 -10.27 7.20
N GLU A 105 6.55 -11.59 7.29
CA GLU A 105 5.55 -12.56 6.83
C GLU A 105 4.53 -12.79 7.95
N ALA A 106 3.42 -12.05 7.91
CA ALA A 106 2.39 -12.10 8.92
C ALA A 106 1.05 -11.59 8.39
N ASP A 107 -0.04 -12.10 8.98
CA ASP A 107 -1.39 -11.59 8.74
C ASP A 107 -1.58 -10.26 9.48
N LEU A 108 -1.79 -9.19 8.71
CA LEU A 108 -2.06 -7.84 9.23
C LEU A 108 -3.24 -7.84 10.22
N LEU A 109 -4.28 -8.62 9.96
CA LEU A 109 -5.49 -8.63 10.76
C LEU A 109 -5.34 -9.38 12.09
N SER A 110 -4.32 -10.25 12.19
CA SER A 110 -4.02 -11.02 13.40
C SER A 110 -2.93 -10.36 14.25
N ALA A 111 -3.32 -9.73 15.35
CA ALA A 111 -2.36 -9.17 16.31
C ALA A 111 -1.38 -10.23 16.87
N ALA A 112 -1.84 -11.49 17.00
CA ALA A 112 -0.98 -12.60 17.43
C ALA A 112 0.07 -12.94 16.36
N SER A 113 -0.34 -12.97 15.06
CA SER A 113 0.57 -13.20 13.94
C SER A 113 1.62 -12.08 13.85
N ARG A 114 1.20 -10.82 13.93
CA ARG A 114 2.13 -9.66 13.91
C ARG A 114 3.15 -9.75 15.06
N ARG A 115 2.70 -10.02 16.28
CA ARG A 115 3.61 -10.17 17.43
C ARG A 115 4.57 -11.35 17.28
N ALA A 116 4.10 -12.49 16.78
CA ALA A 116 4.95 -13.66 16.53
C ALA A 116 6.04 -13.36 15.49
N ALA A 117 5.76 -12.49 14.52
CA ALA A 117 6.72 -12.01 13.52
C ALA A 117 7.59 -10.82 14.02
N GLY A 118 7.50 -10.45 15.29
CA GLY A 118 8.29 -9.37 15.89
C GLY A 118 7.79 -7.95 15.57
N LEU A 119 6.60 -7.80 14.99
CA LEU A 119 6.02 -6.51 14.70
C LEU A 119 5.24 -5.99 15.93
N ILE A 120 5.62 -4.82 16.39
CA ILE A 120 5.05 -4.18 17.58
C ILE A 120 4.07 -3.10 17.11
N ASP A 121 2.87 -3.07 17.69
CA ASP A 121 1.91 -1.99 17.48
C ASP A 121 2.53 -0.65 17.96
N GLU A 122 2.13 0.45 17.35
CA GLU A 122 2.62 1.81 17.66
C GLU A 122 4.12 2.04 17.45
N SER A 123 4.78 1.22 16.62
CA SER A 123 6.23 1.30 16.39
C SER A 123 6.64 2.08 15.15
N ALA A 124 5.74 2.23 14.16
CA ALA A 124 6.06 2.86 12.89
C ALA A 124 5.70 4.35 12.86
N GLY A 125 6.64 5.21 12.49
CA GLY A 125 6.36 6.64 12.27
C GLY A 125 5.49 6.89 11.04
N LEU A 126 5.50 5.95 10.09
CA LEU A 126 4.67 5.98 8.87
C LEU A 126 4.16 4.59 8.56
N VAL A 127 2.86 4.47 8.25
CA VAL A 127 2.29 3.27 7.64
C VAL A 127 1.63 3.67 6.33
N ILE A 128 2.04 3.01 5.26
CA ILE A 128 1.38 3.13 3.95
C ILE A 128 0.60 1.87 3.66
N SER A 129 -0.47 1.96 2.87
CA SER A 129 -1.22 0.79 2.44
C SER A 129 -1.94 1.02 1.12
N ASN A 130 -1.91 0.01 0.26
CA ASN A 130 -2.78 -0.15 -0.89
C ASN A 130 -3.66 -1.39 -0.66
N PRO A 131 -4.73 -1.28 0.13
CA PRO A 131 -5.54 -2.43 0.52
C PRO A 131 -6.09 -3.17 -0.71
N PRO A 132 -6.26 -4.50 -0.65
CA PRO A 132 -6.89 -5.23 -1.75
C PRO A 132 -8.29 -4.69 -1.99
N PHE A 133 -8.64 -4.49 -3.27
CA PHE A 133 -10.01 -4.11 -3.66
C PHE A 133 -10.90 -5.33 -3.45
N LEU A 134 -11.51 -5.42 -2.27
CA LEU A 134 -12.38 -6.52 -1.87
C LEU A 134 -13.73 -6.41 -2.60
N ASP A 135 -13.71 -6.70 -3.90
CA ASP A 135 -14.90 -6.78 -4.73
C ASP A 135 -15.57 -8.15 -4.45
N PRO A 136 -16.83 -8.20 -3.94
CA PRO A 136 -17.50 -9.46 -3.58
C PRO A 136 -17.51 -10.50 -4.72
N GLY A 137 -17.41 -10.05 -5.98
CA GLY A 137 -17.39 -10.89 -7.17
C GLY A 137 -16.01 -11.39 -7.62
N ARG A 138 -14.90 -10.94 -7.02
CA ARG A 138 -13.53 -11.23 -7.46
C ARG A 138 -12.59 -11.80 -6.41
N VAL A 139 -13.09 -12.19 -5.27
CA VAL A 139 -12.26 -12.82 -4.22
C VAL A 139 -11.77 -14.17 -4.73
N ARG A 140 -10.54 -14.25 -5.23
CA ARG A 140 -9.83 -15.52 -5.41
C ARG A 140 -9.62 -16.13 -4.03
N ARG A 141 -10.39 -17.15 -3.72
CA ARG A 141 -10.25 -17.92 -2.49
C ARG A 141 -8.92 -18.68 -2.56
N SER A 142 -8.02 -18.44 -1.60
CA SER A 142 -6.84 -19.29 -1.43
C SER A 142 -7.27 -20.77 -1.39
N PRO A 143 -6.60 -21.68 -2.12
CA PRO A 143 -6.91 -23.12 -2.08
C PRO A 143 -6.63 -23.75 -0.73
N ASP A 144 -5.88 -23.11 0.17
CA ASP A 144 -5.48 -23.67 1.45
C ASP A 144 -6.62 -23.63 2.47
N LEU A 145 -7.27 -24.78 2.63
CA LEU A 145 -8.36 -25.02 3.59
C LEU A 145 -7.94 -24.83 5.06
N ARG A 146 -6.63 -24.83 5.40
CA ARG A 146 -6.13 -24.66 6.78
C ARG A 146 -6.15 -23.19 7.18
N LYS A 147 -5.85 -22.26 6.26
CA LYS A 147 -5.94 -20.81 6.48
C LYS A 147 -7.40 -20.33 6.65
N ARG A 148 -8.38 -21.09 6.11
CA ARG A 148 -9.82 -20.76 6.22
C ARG A 148 -10.42 -20.93 7.63
N ARG A 149 -9.83 -21.75 8.47
CA ARG A 149 -10.39 -22.07 9.81
C ARG A 149 -9.95 -21.12 10.91
N ALA A 150 -8.95 -20.27 10.67
CA ALA A 150 -8.36 -19.42 11.71
C ALA A 150 -9.01 -18.03 11.85
N HIS A 151 -9.73 -17.53 10.82
CA HIS A 151 -10.31 -16.19 10.89
C HIS A 151 -11.75 -16.15 10.38
N VAL A 152 -12.69 -15.90 11.30
CA VAL A 152 -14.07 -15.49 11.01
C VAL A 152 -14.03 -14.00 10.61
N MET A 153 -13.59 -13.71 9.40
CA MET A 153 -13.64 -12.35 8.83
C MET A 153 -14.63 -12.31 7.66
N PRO A 154 -15.40 -11.21 7.50
CA PRO A 154 -16.13 -11.01 6.26
C PRO A 154 -15.14 -11.01 5.10
N ALA A 155 -15.26 -11.98 4.22
CA ALA A 155 -14.27 -12.23 3.13
C ALA A 155 -14.20 -11.08 2.11
N ALA A 156 -15.08 -10.08 2.19
CA ALA A 156 -15.14 -8.92 1.30
C ALA A 156 -16.08 -7.83 1.88
N GLY A 157 -15.93 -6.59 1.39
CA GLY A 157 -16.86 -5.49 1.65
C GLY A 157 -16.36 -4.45 2.67
N PRO A 158 -17.25 -3.51 3.07
CA PRO A 158 -16.89 -2.38 3.93
C PRO A 158 -16.27 -2.78 5.27
N ALA A 159 -16.80 -3.82 5.93
CA ALA A 159 -16.32 -4.29 7.23
C ALA A 159 -14.88 -4.84 7.17
N ALA A 160 -14.53 -5.54 6.07
CA ALA A 160 -13.18 -6.04 5.88
C ALA A 160 -12.18 -4.90 5.67
N LEU A 161 -12.55 -3.86 4.90
CA LEU A 161 -11.73 -2.67 4.72
C LEU A 161 -11.56 -1.90 6.04
N ALA A 162 -12.62 -1.74 6.83
CA ALA A 162 -12.56 -1.10 8.15
C ALA A 162 -11.60 -1.85 9.08
N ALA A 163 -11.67 -3.18 9.14
CA ALA A 163 -10.75 -4.00 9.93
C ALA A 163 -9.30 -3.86 9.46
N TRP A 164 -9.06 -3.84 8.13
CA TRP A 164 -7.75 -3.61 7.55
C TRP A 164 -7.16 -2.26 7.97
N ILE A 165 -7.91 -1.17 7.78
CA ILE A 165 -7.48 0.17 8.16
C ILE A 165 -7.21 0.26 9.66
N ALA A 166 -8.09 -0.30 10.50
CA ALA A 166 -7.91 -0.30 11.94
C ALA A 166 -6.62 -1.03 12.36
N ALA A 167 -6.33 -2.18 11.74
CA ALA A 167 -5.12 -2.95 12.01
C ALA A 167 -3.85 -2.22 11.52
N ALA A 168 -3.90 -1.58 10.34
CA ALA A 168 -2.80 -0.79 9.83
C ALA A 168 -2.50 0.45 10.70
N VAL A 169 -3.55 1.17 11.14
CA VAL A 169 -3.40 2.32 12.04
C VAL A 169 -2.90 1.90 13.44
N ALA A 170 -3.18 0.67 13.90
CA ALA A 170 -2.61 0.17 15.14
C ALA A 170 -1.08 0.14 15.12
N LEU A 171 -0.46 -0.10 13.96
CA LEU A 171 1.00 -0.09 13.79
C LEU A 171 1.62 1.31 13.87
N VAL A 172 0.83 2.37 13.60
CA VAL A 172 1.32 3.75 13.60
C VAL A 172 1.64 4.21 15.02
N ALA A 173 2.81 4.76 15.24
CA ALA A 173 3.21 5.39 16.49
C ALA A 173 2.34 6.63 16.82
N PRO A 174 2.18 7.03 18.08
CA PRO A 174 1.54 8.28 18.43
C PRO A 174 2.17 9.47 17.67
N GLY A 175 1.34 10.28 17.02
CA GLY A 175 1.79 11.39 16.18
C GLY A 175 2.34 10.98 14.79
N GLY A 176 2.44 9.69 14.51
CA GLY A 176 2.83 9.16 13.21
C GLY A 176 1.72 9.30 12.15
N LEU A 177 2.04 8.95 10.92
CA LEU A 177 1.17 9.10 9.77
C LEU A 177 0.68 7.75 9.23
N PHE A 178 -0.57 7.72 8.83
CA PHE A 178 -1.16 6.67 8.01
C PHE A 178 -1.52 7.24 6.64
N ILE A 179 -1.13 6.57 5.57
CA ILE A 179 -1.45 6.97 4.19
C ILE A 179 -1.96 5.75 3.44
N LEU A 180 -3.09 5.90 2.76
CA LEU A 180 -3.62 4.86 1.90
C LEU A 180 -4.06 5.41 0.54
N ILE A 181 -4.07 4.52 -0.46
CA ILE A 181 -4.68 4.76 -1.76
C ILE A 181 -5.86 3.80 -1.94
N HIS A 182 -7.00 4.28 -2.44
CA HIS A 182 -8.17 3.44 -2.70
C HIS A 182 -9.10 4.05 -3.75
N ARG A 183 -10.19 3.35 -4.09
CA ARG A 183 -11.27 3.89 -4.93
C ARG A 183 -12.12 4.87 -4.12
N PRO A 184 -12.68 5.94 -4.75
CA PRO A 184 -13.52 6.93 -4.07
C PRO A 184 -14.74 6.35 -3.34
N ALA A 185 -15.33 5.28 -3.86
CA ALA A 185 -16.46 4.60 -3.24
C ALA A 185 -16.19 4.09 -1.81
N ALA A 186 -14.92 3.90 -1.44
CA ALA A 186 -14.52 3.47 -0.10
C ALA A 186 -14.40 4.64 0.91
N LEU A 187 -14.47 5.90 0.44
CA LEU A 187 -14.23 7.07 1.29
C LEU A 187 -15.08 7.10 2.57
N PRO A 188 -16.40 6.78 2.55
CA PRO A 188 -17.21 6.78 3.77
C PRO A 188 -16.64 5.84 4.85
N VAL A 189 -16.30 4.60 4.48
CA VAL A 189 -15.72 3.60 5.40
C VAL A 189 -14.36 4.02 5.92
N ILE A 190 -13.53 4.62 5.06
CA ILE A 190 -12.20 5.12 5.43
C ILE A 190 -12.34 6.22 6.49
N LEU A 191 -13.20 7.22 6.24
CA LEU A 191 -13.40 8.35 7.17
C LEU A 191 -14.01 7.89 8.50
N GLU A 192 -15.03 7.03 8.47
CA GLU A 192 -15.64 6.45 9.67
C GLU A 192 -14.60 5.70 10.51
N THR A 193 -13.78 4.87 9.87
CA THR A 193 -12.76 4.09 10.57
C THR A 193 -11.67 4.97 11.17
N LEU A 194 -11.27 6.06 10.50
CA LEU A 194 -10.25 6.98 10.98
C LEU A 194 -10.76 7.93 12.06
N ALA A 195 -12.06 8.23 12.12
CA ALA A 195 -12.64 9.28 12.98
C ALA A 195 -12.25 9.17 14.46
N THR A 196 -12.05 7.96 14.97
CA THR A 196 -11.67 7.70 16.38
C THR A 196 -10.18 7.42 16.57
N ARG A 197 -9.38 7.40 15.49
CA ARG A 197 -7.97 6.94 15.50
C ARG A 197 -6.97 7.98 15.04
N ALA A 198 -7.40 8.82 14.09
CA ALA A 198 -6.53 9.82 13.46
C ALA A 198 -7.34 11.09 13.16
N GLY A 199 -6.67 12.23 13.18
CA GLY A 199 -7.24 13.51 12.74
C GLY A 199 -6.28 14.22 11.78
N GLY A 200 -6.65 15.45 11.37
CA GLY A 200 -5.95 16.13 10.28
C GLY A 200 -6.02 15.29 8.99
N VAL A 201 -7.16 14.59 8.81
CA VAL A 201 -7.34 13.74 7.64
C VAL A 201 -7.37 14.61 6.41
N THR A 202 -6.50 14.32 5.45
CA THR A 202 -6.49 14.99 4.14
C THR A 202 -6.87 13.96 3.08
N VAL A 203 -7.82 14.32 2.23
CA VAL A 203 -8.24 13.53 1.06
C VAL A 203 -7.77 14.24 -0.19
N LEU A 204 -6.98 13.56 -1.01
CA LEU A 204 -6.52 14.05 -2.31
C LEU A 204 -7.18 13.20 -3.41
N PRO A 205 -8.11 13.77 -4.20
CA PRO A 205 -8.70 13.08 -5.33
C PRO A 205 -7.71 12.94 -6.49
N VAL A 206 -7.68 11.75 -7.10
CA VAL A 206 -6.85 11.47 -8.28
C VAL A 206 -7.75 11.19 -9.47
N TYR A 207 -7.68 12.06 -10.46
CA TYR A 207 -8.48 12.01 -11.67
C TYR A 207 -7.68 11.40 -12.83
N PRO A 208 -8.22 10.45 -13.56
CA PRO A 208 -7.55 9.91 -14.73
C PRO A 208 -7.39 10.99 -15.83
N ARG A 209 -8.39 11.87 -16.00
CA ARG A 209 -8.39 12.97 -16.99
C ARG A 209 -9.23 14.15 -16.49
N PRO A 210 -9.00 15.37 -17.01
CA PRO A 210 -9.87 16.51 -16.73
C PRO A 210 -11.34 16.20 -17.08
N GLY A 211 -12.26 16.68 -16.25
CA GLY A 211 -13.71 16.52 -16.48
C GLY A 211 -14.26 15.10 -16.24
N THR A 212 -13.44 14.14 -15.82
CA THR A 212 -13.91 12.79 -15.43
C THR A 212 -14.11 12.69 -13.92
N SER A 213 -14.73 11.60 -13.45
CA SER A 213 -14.77 11.30 -12.02
C SER A 213 -13.41 10.83 -11.50
N ALA A 214 -13.11 11.07 -10.22
CA ALA A 214 -11.91 10.55 -9.59
C ALA A 214 -11.86 9.02 -9.66
N GLY A 215 -10.75 8.47 -10.13
CA GLY A 215 -10.52 7.03 -10.18
C GLY A 215 -9.91 6.48 -8.89
N ARG A 216 -9.16 7.34 -8.18
CA ARG A 216 -8.52 7.03 -6.90
C ARG A 216 -8.66 8.20 -5.94
N ILE A 217 -8.47 7.91 -4.67
CA ILE A 217 -8.21 8.87 -3.61
C ILE A 217 -6.96 8.45 -2.86
N LEU A 218 -6.12 9.41 -2.53
CA LEU A 218 -5.12 9.27 -1.47
C LEU A 218 -5.70 9.86 -0.20
N VAL A 219 -5.55 9.16 0.92
CA VAL A 219 -6.02 9.62 2.22
C VAL A 219 -4.86 9.55 3.20
N ARG A 220 -4.56 10.68 3.86
CA ARG A 220 -3.55 10.78 4.92
C ARG A 220 -4.22 11.18 6.22
N GLY A 221 -3.80 10.56 7.32
CA GLY A 221 -4.23 10.93 8.67
C GLY A 221 -3.09 10.84 9.66
N LYS A 222 -3.10 11.69 10.69
CA LYS A 222 -2.12 11.72 11.78
C LYS A 222 -2.72 11.09 13.03
N LYS A 223 -2.09 10.01 13.55
CA LYS A 223 -2.57 9.31 14.74
C LYS A 223 -2.59 10.23 15.95
N GLY A 224 -3.71 10.24 16.66
CA GLY A 224 -3.91 11.06 17.87
C GLY A 224 -4.15 12.54 17.60
N SER A 225 -4.14 13.02 16.34
CA SER A 225 -4.52 14.40 16.00
C SER A 225 -6.02 14.60 16.15
N ARG A 226 -6.44 15.85 16.42
CA ARG A 226 -7.83 16.33 16.42
C ARG A 226 -8.07 17.43 15.39
N ALA A 227 -7.10 17.67 14.52
CA ALA A 227 -7.23 18.66 13.45
C ALA A 227 -8.39 18.28 12.49
N PRO A 228 -9.06 19.26 11.89
CA PRO A 228 -10.19 19.00 10.99
C PRO A 228 -9.77 18.27 9.70
N LEU A 229 -10.76 17.69 9.03
CA LEU A 229 -10.62 17.11 7.70
C LEU A 229 -10.42 18.22 6.66
N THR A 230 -9.56 17.93 5.69
CA THR A 230 -9.34 18.78 4.51
C THR A 230 -9.46 17.96 3.22
N ILE A 231 -9.84 18.61 2.13
CA ILE A 231 -9.79 18.05 0.78
C ILE A 231 -8.74 18.85 0.02
N ALA A 232 -7.70 18.18 -0.40
CA ALA A 232 -6.60 18.78 -1.16
C ALA A 232 -7.01 19.05 -2.62
N PRO A 233 -6.31 19.94 -3.33
CA PRO A 233 -6.45 20.07 -4.77
C PRO A 233 -6.26 18.73 -5.49
N PRO A 234 -7.00 18.48 -6.59
CA PRO A 234 -6.94 17.20 -7.27
C PRO A 234 -5.62 16.98 -8.01
N LEU A 235 -5.17 15.73 -8.08
CA LEU A 235 -4.12 15.30 -9.00
C LEU A 235 -4.77 14.76 -10.27
N VAL A 236 -4.43 15.32 -11.43
CA VAL A 236 -4.90 14.86 -12.74
C VAL A 236 -3.78 14.08 -13.42
N LEU A 237 -4.00 12.80 -13.73
CA LEU A 237 -2.96 11.92 -14.24
C LEU A 237 -2.63 12.13 -15.71
N HIS A 238 -3.63 12.45 -16.54
CA HIS A 238 -3.42 12.63 -17.98
C HIS A 238 -3.98 13.96 -18.45
N ASP A 239 -3.18 14.69 -19.22
CA ASP A 239 -3.57 15.90 -19.94
C ASP A 239 -3.37 15.63 -21.44
N GLY A 240 -4.46 15.33 -22.13
CA GLY A 240 -4.42 14.94 -23.52
C GLY A 240 -3.87 13.51 -23.74
N LYS A 241 -2.71 13.36 -24.42
CA LYS A 241 -2.15 12.04 -24.82
C LYS A 241 -1.10 11.46 -23.85
N GLY A 242 -0.70 12.20 -22.84
CA GLY A 242 0.41 11.79 -21.94
C GLY A 242 0.17 12.18 -20.49
N PHE A 243 1.21 11.98 -19.68
CA PHE A 243 1.27 12.51 -18.33
C PHE A 243 1.66 13.99 -18.36
N PRO A 244 1.02 14.86 -17.56
CA PRO A 244 1.55 16.20 -17.28
C PRO A 244 2.96 16.13 -16.70
N PRO A 245 3.81 17.16 -16.90
CA PRO A 245 5.21 17.17 -16.43
C PRO A 245 5.36 16.82 -14.95
N ALA A 246 4.45 17.29 -14.09
CA ALA A 246 4.48 16.97 -12.66
C ALA A 246 4.20 15.48 -12.39
N VAL A 247 3.22 14.89 -13.10
CA VAL A 247 2.90 13.46 -12.96
C VAL A 247 4.02 12.60 -13.52
N GLU A 248 4.62 12.98 -14.64
CA GLU A 248 5.80 12.31 -15.19
C GLU A 248 6.98 12.35 -14.19
N ALA A 249 7.21 13.49 -13.53
CA ALA A 249 8.23 13.61 -12.50
C ALA A 249 7.93 12.72 -11.29
N ILE A 250 6.67 12.59 -10.87
CA ILE A 250 6.23 11.65 -9.84
C ILE A 250 6.54 10.21 -10.27
N HIS A 251 6.18 9.82 -11.49
CA HIS A 251 6.44 8.47 -12.01
C HIS A 251 7.94 8.15 -12.12
N ARG A 252 8.79 9.16 -12.32
CA ARG A 252 10.25 9.02 -12.28
C ARG A 252 10.83 9.10 -10.87
N GLY A 253 10.01 9.33 -9.85
CA GLY A 253 10.43 9.54 -8.46
C GLY A 253 11.28 10.79 -8.25
N ALA A 254 11.12 11.79 -9.13
CA ALA A 254 11.80 13.09 -9.07
C ALA A 254 10.94 14.16 -8.38
N MET A 255 9.65 13.90 -8.17
CA MET A 255 8.70 14.79 -7.49
C MET A 255 7.84 14.00 -6.52
N LEU A 256 7.45 14.65 -5.43
CA LEU A 256 6.49 14.15 -4.46
C LEU A 256 5.14 14.84 -4.65
N ILE A 257 4.11 14.24 -4.07
CA ILE A 257 2.79 14.87 -3.99
C ILE A 257 2.79 15.81 -2.80
N ASP A 258 2.60 17.09 -3.07
CA ASP A 258 2.38 18.12 -2.04
C ASP A 258 0.88 18.23 -1.76
N TRP A 259 0.49 18.14 -0.45
CA TRP A 259 -0.91 18.11 -0.01
C TRP A 259 -1.13 18.42 1.47
#